data_b99ef8c23dc99d34b215599b0d7d57da
#
_entry.id   b99ef8c23dc99d34b215599b0d7d57da
#
_cell.length_a   1.000
_cell.length_b   1.000
_cell.length_c   1.000
_cell.angle_alpha   90.00
_cell.angle_beta   90.00
_cell.angle_gamma   90.00
#
_symmetry.space_group_name_H-M   'P 1'
#
loop_
_entity.id
_entity.type
_entity.pdbx_description
1 polymer ?
#
loop_
_entity_poly.entity_id
_entity_poly.type
_entity_poly.pdbx_seq_one_letter_code
_entity_poly.pdbx_strand_id
1 'polypeptide(L)'
;MQKEIIKFSEHIGKRIVLFFDDAAHIGRETGLEEFFDIFRTLSSSLVSCKAAIYPGVTRFGTRFDVYNDAKIIDISKRYSQQSGFKEFFYEVMKLRYPHQIQEEKYFGSISAEDVAEFLGMSVLGNVRSFIKGCSLLFEKEGKVTLSTLSETLLALSSDFFWPMIEEIKYKIGVYEPLMDSCMNIAEIIYDECGEKKATTFIIHRNLANKFAKPLEILEYAGFISKREASRGMKKGGRGTRFAINLCNTLEKVTGTRLTRELYNEWKNPTVEDVQFSANSVFFSEIDLPPIDVDRNIGILELDIDKLKKSNVFPYGLTDDKLQRLKEHGYKKVGELAEATEGQLKEIYMIGDKTVQRIRSVVEQAIWM
;
A
#
# COMPACT_ATOMS: atom_id res chain seq x y z
N MET A 1 -28.53 11.55 14.03
CA MET A 1 -27.76 11.57 12.74
C MET A 1 -28.50 10.83 11.62
N GLN A 2 -28.70 9.50 11.64
CA GLN A 2 -29.36 8.76 10.55
C GLN A 2 -30.74 9.33 10.18
N LYS A 3 -31.60 9.56 11.18
CA LYS A 3 -32.96 10.12 10.97
C LYS A 3 -32.94 11.52 10.32
N GLU A 4 -31.94 12.32 10.61
CA GLU A 4 -31.79 13.68 10.04
C GLU A 4 -31.37 13.60 8.57
N ILE A 5 -30.44 12.70 8.22
CA ILE A 5 -30.02 12.47 6.85
C ILE A 5 -31.18 11.92 6.01
N ILE A 6 -31.99 11.03 6.56
CA ILE A 6 -33.19 10.51 5.90
C ILE A 6 -34.17 11.64 5.64
N LYS A 7 -34.51 12.45 6.66
CA LYS A 7 -35.41 13.61 6.50
C LYS A 7 -34.90 14.61 5.45
N PHE A 8 -33.59 14.84 5.43
CA PHE A 8 -32.98 15.70 4.42
C PHE A 8 -33.14 15.10 3.01
N SER A 9 -32.88 13.79 2.86
CA SER A 9 -33.09 13.07 1.59
C SER A 9 -34.54 13.17 1.10
N GLU A 10 -35.50 13.00 2.00
CA GLU A 10 -36.94 13.15 1.70
C GLU A 10 -37.28 14.58 1.27
N HIS A 11 -36.72 15.57 1.99
CA HIS A 11 -36.95 16.98 1.69
C HIS A 11 -36.46 17.40 0.30
N ILE A 12 -35.27 16.92 -0.10
CA ILE A 12 -34.68 17.22 -1.42
C ILE A 12 -35.21 16.29 -2.54
N GLY A 13 -35.95 15.24 -2.19
CA GLY A 13 -36.47 14.24 -3.14
C GLY A 13 -35.37 13.45 -3.86
N LYS A 14 -34.15 13.32 -3.27
CA LYS A 14 -33.00 12.65 -3.86
C LYS A 14 -32.33 11.72 -2.86
N ARG A 15 -31.83 10.59 -3.38
CA ARG A 15 -31.01 9.68 -2.60
C ARG A 15 -29.67 10.33 -2.26
N ILE A 16 -29.22 10.20 -1.02
CA ILE A 16 -27.91 10.67 -0.55
C ILE A 16 -26.90 9.55 -0.73
N VAL A 17 -25.69 9.89 -1.20
CA VAL A 17 -24.54 9.00 -1.26
C VAL A 17 -23.46 9.55 -0.36
N LEU A 18 -23.05 8.78 0.63
CA LEU A 18 -21.93 9.09 1.53
C LEU A 18 -20.70 8.33 1.04
N PHE A 19 -19.61 9.06 0.80
CA PHE A 19 -18.30 8.49 0.47
C PHE A 19 -17.37 8.62 1.66
N PHE A 20 -16.83 7.50 2.10
CA PHE A 20 -15.83 7.42 3.14
C PHE A 20 -14.51 7.06 2.47
N ASP A 21 -13.62 8.02 2.38
CA ASP A 21 -12.27 7.81 1.87
C ASP A 21 -11.35 7.38 3.01
N ASP A 22 -10.33 6.59 2.70
CA ASP A 22 -9.37 6.05 3.67
C ASP A 22 -10.07 5.37 4.88
N ALA A 23 -11.18 4.69 4.63
CA ALA A 23 -12.07 4.20 5.67
C ALA A 23 -11.51 3.05 6.50
N ALA A 24 -10.58 2.27 5.94
CA ALA A 24 -10.06 1.07 6.59
C ALA A 24 -8.56 0.87 6.33
N HIS A 25 -7.79 0.89 7.41
CA HIS A 25 -6.35 0.62 7.42
C HIS A 25 -6.04 -0.63 8.24
N ILE A 26 -5.00 -1.37 7.81
CA ILE A 26 -4.43 -2.44 8.61
C ILE A 26 -3.88 -1.90 9.95
N GLY A 27 -4.00 -2.65 11.01
CA GLY A 27 -3.51 -2.25 12.35
C GLY A 27 -4.50 -1.47 13.22
N ARG A 28 -5.71 -1.16 12.71
CA ARG A 28 -6.75 -0.44 13.45
C ARG A 28 -8.06 -1.20 13.52
N GLU A 29 -7.98 -2.49 13.80
CA GLU A 29 -9.14 -3.39 13.76
C GLU A 29 -10.26 -2.97 14.73
N THR A 30 -9.92 -2.42 15.90
CA THR A 30 -10.91 -1.90 16.87
C THR A 30 -11.70 -0.71 16.30
N GLY A 31 -11.01 0.26 15.70
CA GLY A 31 -11.67 1.40 15.06
C GLY A 31 -12.45 1.03 13.79
N LEU A 32 -12.02 -0.04 13.10
CA LEU A 32 -12.75 -0.57 11.94
C LEU A 32 -14.09 -1.17 12.34
N GLU A 33 -14.19 -1.85 13.46
CA GLU A 33 -15.43 -2.40 13.97
C GLU A 33 -16.48 -1.30 14.19
N GLU A 34 -16.11 -0.22 14.88
CA GLU A 34 -16.97 0.95 15.09
C GLU A 34 -17.36 1.63 13.77
N PHE A 35 -16.39 1.79 12.86
CA PHE A 35 -16.65 2.38 11.55
C PHE A 35 -17.68 1.58 10.76
N PHE A 36 -17.51 0.26 10.66
CA PHE A 36 -18.44 -0.57 9.89
C PHE A 36 -19.81 -0.72 10.54
N ASP A 37 -19.89 -0.64 11.87
CA ASP A 37 -21.18 -0.53 12.57
C ASP A 37 -21.90 0.78 12.18
N ILE A 38 -21.19 1.91 12.11
CA ILE A 38 -21.73 3.19 11.63
C ILE A 38 -22.13 3.10 10.15
N PHE A 39 -21.27 2.55 9.31
CA PHE A 39 -21.51 2.36 7.87
C PHE A 39 -22.81 1.58 7.63
N ARG A 40 -22.99 0.46 8.33
CA ARG A 40 -24.20 -0.35 8.28
C ARG A 40 -25.44 0.42 8.77
N THR A 41 -25.31 1.09 9.91
CA THR A 41 -26.40 1.85 10.54
C THR A 41 -26.88 3.00 9.66
N LEU A 42 -25.98 3.68 8.96
CA LEU A 42 -26.31 4.80 8.05
C LEU A 42 -26.96 4.32 6.75
N SER A 43 -26.67 3.12 6.32
CA SER A 43 -27.19 2.57 5.05
C SER A 43 -28.70 2.36 5.13
N SER A 44 -29.44 2.81 4.11
CA SER A 44 -30.88 2.67 3.99
C SER A 44 -31.33 2.75 2.52
N SER A 45 -32.65 2.66 2.26
CA SER A 45 -33.20 2.87 0.92
C SER A 45 -32.92 4.27 0.36
N LEU A 46 -32.79 5.28 1.23
CA LEU A 46 -32.55 6.69 0.89
C LEU A 46 -31.09 7.12 1.04
N VAL A 47 -30.27 6.34 1.74
CA VAL A 47 -28.86 6.65 1.99
C VAL A 47 -27.99 5.48 1.53
N SER A 48 -27.08 5.72 0.59
CA SER A 48 -26.11 4.74 0.11
C SER A 48 -24.72 5.10 0.65
N CYS A 49 -24.11 4.19 1.40
CA CYS A 49 -22.75 4.36 1.87
C CYS A 49 -21.75 3.69 0.91
N LYS A 50 -20.61 4.32 0.66
CA LYS A 50 -19.48 3.83 -0.12
C LYS A 50 -18.22 4.03 0.70
N ALA A 51 -17.42 3.00 0.88
CA ALA A 51 -16.16 3.08 1.60
C ALA A 51 -15.00 2.59 0.74
N ALA A 52 -13.93 3.38 0.66
CA ALA A 52 -12.66 2.94 0.11
C ALA A 52 -11.90 2.19 1.20
N ILE A 53 -11.52 0.95 0.92
CA ILE A 53 -10.76 0.09 1.83
C ILE A 53 -9.46 -0.35 1.18
N TYR A 54 -8.40 -0.47 1.98
CA TYR A 54 -7.10 -0.90 1.49
C TYR A 54 -7.03 -2.42 1.27
N PRO A 55 -6.16 -2.88 0.35
CA PRO A 55 -5.83 -4.30 0.26
C PRO A 55 -5.31 -4.84 1.59
N GLY A 56 -5.53 -6.12 1.86
CA GLY A 56 -5.08 -6.76 3.11
C GLY A 56 -6.00 -6.56 4.32
N VAL A 57 -6.97 -5.63 4.25
CA VAL A 57 -8.01 -5.50 5.28
C VAL A 57 -9.02 -6.62 5.09
N THR A 58 -9.08 -7.56 6.03
CA THR A 58 -9.93 -8.75 5.98
C THR A 58 -10.91 -8.85 7.15
N ARG A 59 -10.77 -7.97 8.15
CA ARG A 59 -11.63 -7.94 9.34
C ARG A 59 -12.41 -6.65 9.39
N PHE A 60 -13.73 -6.79 9.50
CA PHE A 60 -14.69 -5.68 9.45
C PHE A 60 -15.48 -5.55 10.77
N GLY A 61 -15.01 -6.21 11.85
CA GLY A 61 -15.72 -6.30 13.12
C GLY A 61 -16.67 -7.50 13.21
N THR A 62 -17.39 -7.59 14.33
CA THR A 62 -18.22 -8.75 14.67
C THR A 62 -19.65 -8.64 14.17
N ARG A 63 -20.14 -7.42 13.90
CA ARG A 63 -21.54 -7.14 13.54
C ARG A 63 -21.77 -6.87 12.07
N PHE A 64 -20.72 -6.50 11.32
CA PHE A 64 -20.79 -6.22 9.90
C PHE A 64 -20.41 -7.47 9.10
N ASP A 65 -21.35 -7.97 8.32
CA ASP A 65 -21.09 -9.06 7.37
C ASP A 65 -20.95 -8.50 5.96
N VAL A 66 -19.71 -8.47 5.48
CA VAL A 66 -19.36 -7.87 4.19
C VAL A 66 -20.14 -8.49 3.01
N TYR A 67 -20.53 -9.75 3.10
CA TYR A 67 -21.25 -10.43 2.02
C TYR A 67 -22.76 -10.18 2.04
N ASN A 68 -23.31 -9.87 3.23
CA ASN A 68 -24.74 -9.57 3.39
C ASN A 68 -25.02 -8.06 3.46
N ASP A 69 -24.14 -7.29 4.12
CA ASP A 69 -24.37 -5.87 4.39
C ASP A 69 -23.80 -4.96 3.30
N ALA A 70 -22.92 -5.46 2.42
CA ALA A 70 -22.31 -4.66 1.35
C ALA A 70 -22.03 -5.45 0.07
N LYS A 71 -21.77 -4.73 -1.02
CA LYS A 71 -21.22 -5.28 -2.26
C LYS A 71 -19.78 -4.85 -2.40
N ILE A 72 -18.87 -5.81 -2.39
CA ILE A 72 -17.46 -5.55 -2.71
C ILE A 72 -17.35 -5.25 -4.20
N ILE A 73 -16.70 -4.14 -4.52
CA ILE A 73 -16.33 -3.75 -5.88
C ILE A 73 -14.81 -3.63 -5.93
N ASP A 74 -14.16 -4.59 -6.54
CA ASP A 74 -12.72 -4.51 -6.79
C ASP A 74 -12.46 -3.62 -8.00
N ILE A 75 -11.99 -2.39 -7.73
CA ILE A 75 -11.61 -1.41 -8.75
C ILE A 75 -10.13 -1.51 -9.14
N SER A 76 -9.36 -2.38 -8.46
CA SER A 76 -7.94 -2.51 -8.70
C SER A 76 -7.64 -3.15 -10.07
N LYS A 77 -6.58 -2.68 -10.70
CA LYS A 77 -6.00 -3.26 -11.90
C LYS A 77 -4.67 -3.92 -11.51
N ARG A 78 -4.72 -5.18 -11.11
CA ARG A 78 -3.58 -5.85 -10.45
C ARG A 78 -2.68 -6.67 -11.37
N TYR A 79 -3.16 -7.06 -12.56
CA TYR A 79 -2.41 -7.94 -13.47
C TYR A 79 -2.84 -7.77 -14.93
N SER A 80 -1.92 -8.06 -15.84
CA SER A 80 -2.06 -7.80 -17.27
C SER A 80 -3.22 -8.55 -17.95
N GLN A 81 -3.56 -9.74 -17.46
CA GLN A 81 -4.69 -10.50 -18.01
C GLN A 81 -6.06 -9.91 -17.64
N GLN A 82 -6.10 -8.94 -16.75
CA GLN A 82 -7.35 -8.26 -16.39
C GLN A 82 -7.77 -7.33 -17.53
N SER A 83 -9.03 -7.45 -17.96
CA SER A 83 -9.57 -6.61 -19.03
C SER A 83 -9.34 -5.12 -18.78
N GLY A 84 -8.81 -4.42 -19.79
CA GLY A 84 -8.52 -2.99 -19.73
C GLY A 84 -7.32 -2.62 -18.85
N PHE A 85 -6.44 -3.56 -18.49
CA PHE A 85 -5.25 -3.27 -17.67
C PHE A 85 -4.27 -2.36 -18.41
N LYS A 86 -3.90 -2.73 -19.64
CA LYS A 86 -2.96 -1.98 -20.48
C LYS A 86 -3.47 -0.59 -20.80
N GLU A 87 -4.71 -0.51 -21.23
CA GLU A 87 -5.39 0.74 -21.57
C GLU A 87 -5.47 1.67 -20.34
N PHE A 88 -5.79 1.13 -19.18
CA PHE A 88 -5.87 1.92 -17.94
C PHE A 88 -4.54 2.60 -17.61
N PHE A 89 -3.43 1.85 -17.57
CA PHE A 89 -2.13 2.41 -17.23
C PHE A 89 -1.59 3.34 -18.32
N TYR A 90 -1.88 3.04 -19.58
CA TYR A 90 -1.54 3.93 -20.68
C TYR A 90 -2.29 5.27 -20.58
N GLU A 91 -3.58 5.26 -20.31
CA GLU A 91 -4.36 6.49 -20.14
C GLU A 91 -3.88 7.29 -18.90
N VAL A 92 -3.55 6.63 -17.80
CA VAL A 92 -2.95 7.31 -16.63
C VAL A 92 -1.62 7.99 -17.01
N MET A 93 -0.75 7.29 -17.74
CA MET A 93 0.53 7.84 -18.22
C MET A 93 0.29 9.04 -19.16
N LYS A 94 -0.62 8.91 -20.11
CA LYS A 94 -0.97 9.95 -21.09
C LYS A 94 -1.53 11.21 -20.43
N LEU A 95 -2.40 11.06 -19.43
CA LEU A 95 -2.95 12.18 -18.67
C LEU A 95 -1.91 12.93 -17.84
N ARG A 96 -0.91 12.21 -17.30
CA ARG A 96 0.11 12.78 -16.42
C ARG A 96 1.32 13.32 -17.18
N TYR A 97 1.67 12.72 -18.32
CA TYR A 97 2.88 12.99 -19.09
C TYR A 97 2.56 13.17 -20.59
N PRO A 98 1.62 14.10 -20.94
CA PRO A 98 1.16 14.24 -22.32
C PRO A 98 2.26 14.64 -23.31
N HIS A 99 3.24 15.43 -22.89
CA HIS A 99 4.35 15.85 -23.73
C HIS A 99 5.26 14.66 -24.09
N GLN A 100 5.62 13.85 -23.10
CA GLN A 100 6.48 12.70 -23.29
C GLN A 100 5.83 11.62 -24.19
N ILE A 101 4.52 11.44 -24.07
CA ILE A 101 3.78 10.48 -24.89
C ILE A 101 3.66 10.94 -26.35
N GLN A 102 3.50 12.24 -26.61
CA GLN A 102 3.39 12.78 -27.96
C GLN A 102 4.72 12.84 -28.71
N GLU A 103 5.83 12.88 -27.98
CA GLU A 103 7.15 12.95 -28.59
C GLU A 103 7.72 11.53 -28.80
N GLU A 104 7.65 11.01 -30.03
CA GLU A 104 8.21 9.70 -30.44
C GLU A 104 9.68 9.51 -30.04
N LYS A 105 10.41 10.62 -29.81
CA LYS A 105 11.81 10.57 -29.39
C LYS A 105 12.02 9.88 -28.04
N TYR A 106 11.01 9.84 -27.15
CA TYR A 106 11.11 9.18 -25.85
C TYR A 106 10.98 7.66 -25.94
N PHE A 107 10.36 7.13 -26.99
CA PHE A 107 10.13 5.70 -27.15
C PHE A 107 10.97 5.14 -28.29
N GLY A 108 11.69 4.05 -27.99
CA GLY A 108 12.54 3.35 -28.93
C GLY A 108 11.88 2.08 -29.46
N SER A 109 12.47 0.94 -29.14
CA SER A 109 11.94 -0.37 -29.54
C SER A 109 10.77 -0.87 -28.69
N ILE A 110 10.39 -0.14 -27.64
CA ILE A 110 9.28 -0.47 -26.74
C ILE A 110 8.25 0.66 -26.87
N SER A 111 7.00 0.33 -27.19
CA SER A 111 5.93 1.33 -27.31
C SER A 111 5.55 1.94 -25.97
N ALA A 112 4.92 3.12 -25.96
CA ALA A 112 4.43 3.76 -24.76
C ALA A 112 3.41 2.89 -23.99
N GLU A 113 2.54 2.21 -24.74
CA GLU A 113 1.57 1.28 -24.19
C GLU A 113 2.23 0.08 -23.52
N ASP A 114 3.30 -0.47 -24.12
CA ASP A 114 4.04 -1.59 -23.54
C ASP A 114 4.83 -1.18 -22.31
N VAL A 115 5.37 0.04 -22.30
CA VAL A 115 6.02 0.62 -21.10
C VAL A 115 5.00 0.80 -19.97
N ALA A 116 3.83 1.35 -20.27
CA ALA A 116 2.77 1.54 -19.30
C ALA A 116 2.27 0.21 -18.71
N GLU A 117 2.03 -0.77 -19.55
CA GLU A 117 1.64 -2.13 -19.14
C GLU A 117 2.72 -2.74 -18.23
N PHE A 118 3.97 -2.71 -18.66
CA PHE A 118 5.08 -3.31 -17.93
C PHE A 118 5.32 -2.65 -16.57
N LEU A 119 5.34 -1.31 -16.49
CA LEU A 119 5.44 -0.60 -15.22
C LEU A 119 4.25 -0.88 -14.31
N GLY A 120 3.03 -0.89 -14.85
CA GLY A 120 1.83 -1.25 -14.10
C GLY A 120 1.92 -2.65 -13.49
N MET A 121 2.40 -3.63 -14.26
CA MET A 121 2.65 -4.99 -13.77
C MET A 121 3.71 -5.02 -12.67
N SER A 122 4.82 -4.32 -12.89
CA SER A 122 5.96 -4.31 -11.98
C SER A 122 5.61 -3.85 -10.57
N VAL A 123 4.62 -2.95 -10.46
CA VAL A 123 4.13 -2.41 -9.19
C VAL A 123 2.80 -3.02 -8.73
N LEU A 124 2.43 -4.19 -9.25
CA LEU A 124 1.21 -4.93 -8.90
C LEU A 124 -0.09 -4.13 -9.10
N GLY A 125 -0.09 -3.18 -10.02
CA GLY A 125 -1.24 -2.33 -10.32
C GLY A 125 -1.43 -1.16 -9.35
N ASN A 126 -0.48 -0.86 -8.49
CA ASN A 126 -0.52 0.29 -7.60
C ASN A 126 -0.30 1.59 -8.38
N VAL A 127 -1.35 2.41 -8.50
CA VAL A 127 -1.33 3.64 -9.32
C VAL A 127 -0.33 4.67 -8.79
N ARG A 128 -0.16 4.81 -7.46
CA ARG A 128 0.81 5.73 -6.85
C ARG A 128 2.23 5.34 -7.22
N SER A 129 2.57 4.08 -7.05
CA SER A 129 3.88 3.53 -7.43
C SER A 129 4.13 3.61 -8.93
N PHE A 130 3.10 3.40 -9.74
CA PHE A 130 3.16 3.56 -11.20
C PHE A 130 3.50 5.00 -11.60
N ILE A 131 2.80 5.99 -11.03
CA ILE A 131 3.07 7.40 -11.31
C ILE A 131 4.49 7.77 -10.87
N LYS A 132 4.95 7.29 -9.70
CA LYS A 132 6.33 7.49 -9.25
C LYS A 132 7.34 6.88 -10.22
N GLY A 133 7.07 5.67 -10.72
CA GLY A 133 7.90 5.01 -11.74
C GLY A 133 7.95 5.80 -13.05
N CYS A 134 6.83 6.33 -13.51
CA CYS A 134 6.80 7.20 -14.69
C CYS A 134 7.61 8.49 -14.47
N SER A 135 7.51 9.11 -13.29
CA SER A 135 8.33 10.29 -12.95
C SER A 135 9.81 9.98 -13.04
N LEU A 136 10.27 8.93 -12.35
CA LEU A 136 11.67 8.48 -12.41
C LEU A 136 12.15 8.14 -13.83
N LEU A 137 11.27 7.57 -14.64
CA LEU A 137 11.59 7.20 -16.02
C LEU A 137 11.77 8.42 -16.91
N PHE A 138 10.89 9.41 -16.78
CA PHE A 138 10.88 10.63 -17.63
C PHE A 138 11.78 11.76 -17.12
N GLU A 139 12.30 11.66 -15.90
CA GLU A 139 13.40 12.52 -15.41
C GLU A 139 14.74 12.20 -16.09
N LYS A 140 14.88 11.02 -16.69
CA LYS A 140 16.08 10.60 -17.40
C LYS A 140 16.10 11.18 -18.80
N GLU A 141 17.26 11.66 -19.21
CA GLU A 141 17.46 12.08 -20.59
C GLU A 141 17.54 10.87 -21.55
N GLY A 142 16.97 11.01 -22.73
CA GLY A 142 17.07 10.01 -23.79
C GLY A 142 15.84 9.10 -23.92
N LYS A 143 16.05 8.01 -24.69
CA LYS A 143 14.96 7.08 -25.03
C LYS A 143 14.72 6.05 -23.93
N VAL A 144 13.46 5.66 -23.75
CA VAL A 144 13.09 4.53 -22.92
C VAL A 144 13.63 3.23 -23.52
N THR A 145 14.46 2.55 -22.75
CA THR A 145 15.12 1.28 -23.11
C THR A 145 14.97 0.28 -21.97
N LEU A 146 15.38 -0.96 -22.18
CA LEU A 146 15.44 -1.94 -21.07
C LEU A 146 16.39 -1.50 -19.95
N SER A 147 17.45 -0.76 -20.28
CA SER A 147 18.39 -0.22 -19.27
C SER A 147 17.70 0.83 -18.40
N THR A 148 17.03 1.82 -19.01
CA THR A 148 16.33 2.87 -18.26
C THR A 148 15.15 2.32 -17.46
N LEU A 149 14.45 1.31 -17.98
CA LEU A 149 13.43 0.56 -17.22
C LEU A 149 14.04 -0.18 -16.03
N SER A 150 15.17 -0.89 -16.25
CA SER A 150 15.89 -1.58 -15.18
C SER A 150 16.26 -0.63 -14.03
N GLU A 151 16.90 0.49 -14.36
CA GLU A 151 17.27 1.52 -13.38
C GLU A 151 16.05 2.12 -12.67
N THR A 152 14.95 2.30 -13.38
CA THR A 152 13.69 2.80 -12.80
C THR A 152 13.10 1.81 -11.79
N LEU A 153 13.11 0.50 -12.12
CA LEU A 153 12.62 -0.54 -11.20
C LEU A 153 13.50 -0.62 -9.95
N LEU A 154 14.83 -0.58 -10.11
CA LEU A 154 15.77 -0.59 -8.98
C LEU A 154 15.61 0.65 -8.10
N ALA A 155 15.46 1.83 -8.71
CA ALA A 155 15.18 3.05 -7.95
C ALA A 155 13.83 3.01 -7.21
N LEU A 156 12.78 2.40 -7.80
CA LEU A 156 11.53 2.16 -7.10
C LEU A 156 11.71 1.21 -5.92
N SER A 157 12.55 0.18 -6.05
CA SER A 157 12.84 -0.72 -4.95
C SER A 157 13.56 0.02 -3.81
N SER A 158 14.74 0.61 -4.10
CA SER A 158 15.62 1.21 -3.10
C SER A 158 15.05 2.49 -2.47
N ASP A 159 14.40 3.35 -3.26
CA ASP A 159 14.03 4.70 -2.84
C ASP A 159 12.55 4.85 -2.49
N PHE A 160 11.74 3.80 -2.74
CA PHE A 160 10.31 3.85 -2.48
C PHE A 160 9.80 2.64 -1.70
N PHE A 161 9.94 1.39 -2.20
CA PHE A 161 9.29 0.24 -1.56
C PHE A 161 9.93 -0.13 -0.22
N TRP A 162 11.25 -0.30 -0.16
CA TRP A 162 11.93 -0.63 1.09
C TRP A 162 11.85 0.49 2.14
N PRO A 163 12.04 1.77 1.82
CA PRO A 163 11.78 2.85 2.76
C PRO A 163 10.32 2.93 3.23
N MET A 164 9.37 2.67 2.34
CA MET A 164 7.94 2.72 2.69
C MET A 164 7.56 1.65 3.72
N ILE A 165 8.08 0.42 3.59
CA ILE A 165 7.76 -0.63 4.57
C ILE A 165 8.36 -0.32 5.95
N GLU A 166 9.52 0.30 6.01
CA GLU A 166 10.11 0.79 7.25
C GLU A 166 9.26 1.89 7.91
N GLU A 167 8.67 2.78 7.10
CA GLU A 167 7.75 3.80 7.63
C GLU A 167 6.42 3.21 8.11
N ILE A 168 5.90 2.20 7.43
CA ILE A 168 4.68 1.50 7.80
C ILE A 168 4.83 0.85 9.19
N LYS A 169 6.02 0.41 9.58
CA LYS A 169 6.31 -0.22 10.88
C LYS A 169 5.62 0.48 12.04
N TYR A 170 5.69 1.79 12.07
CA TYR A 170 5.14 2.58 13.18
C TYR A 170 3.64 2.90 13.05
N LYS A 171 3.05 2.56 11.90
CA LYS A 171 1.65 2.87 11.57
C LYS A 171 0.72 1.66 11.68
N ILE A 172 1.29 0.45 11.77
CA ILE A 172 0.52 -0.79 11.89
C ILE A 172 0.12 -1.15 13.33
N GLY A 173 0.35 -0.23 14.27
CA GLY A 173 -0.12 -0.35 15.65
C GLY A 173 0.39 -1.60 16.34
N VAL A 174 -0.51 -2.40 16.87
CA VAL A 174 -0.20 -3.64 17.63
C VAL A 174 0.61 -4.67 16.82
N TYR A 175 0.66 -4.54 15.50
CA TYR A 175 1.39 -5.46 14.61
C TYR A 175 2.84 -5.05 14.36
N GLU A 176 3.32 -3.93 14.91
CA GLU A 176 4.71 -3.49 14.77
C GLU A 176 5.74 -4.61 15.05
N PRO A 177 5.57 -5.47 16.10
CA PRO A 177 6.51 -6.55 16.37
C PRO A 177 6.66 -7.57 15.24
N LEU A 178 5.68 -7.67 14.33
CA LEU A 178 5.73 -8.60 13.20
C LEU A 178 6.60 -8.13 12.04
N MET A 179 7.11 -6.88 12.07
CA MET A 179 7.81 -6.31 10.91
C MET A 179 9.06 -7.08 10.53
N ASP A 180 9.86 -7.52 11.49
CA ASP A 180 11.06 -8.31 11.20
C ASP A 180 10.69 -9.65 10.55
N SER A 181 9.60 -10.27 10.99
CA SER A 181 9.06 -11.47 10.36
C SER A 181 8.53 -11.19 8.94
N CYS A 182 7.89 -10.04 8.71
CA CYS A 182 7.46 -9.62 7.38
C CYS A 182 8.65 -9.46 6.43
N MET A 183 9.73 -8.82 6.89
CA MET A 183 10.94 -8.60 6.11
C MET A 183 11.59 -9.94 5.74
N ASN A 184 11.77 -10.83 6.70
CA ASN A 184 12.33 -12.16 6.47
C ASN A 184 11.49 -12.98 5.49
N ILE A 185 10.15 -12.92 5.59
CA ILE A 185 9.25 -13.59 4.65
C ILE A 185 9.41 -12.99 3.24
N ALA A 186 9.49 -11.66 3.12
CA ALA A 186 9.67 -10.99 1.84
C ALA A 186 11.00 -11.38 1.19
N GLU A 187 12.11 -11.36 1.94
CA GLU A 187 13.44 -11.77 1.46
C GLU A 187 13.42 -13.19 0.91
N ILE A 188 12.88 -14.16 1.66
CA ILE A 188 12.75 -15.57 1.22
C ILE A 188 11.96 -15.67 -0.08
N ILE A 189 10.84 -14.96 -0.17
CA ILE A 189 9.97 -14.99 -1.36
C ILE A 189 10.72 -14.42 -2.57
N TYR A 190 11.38 -13.28 -2.41
CA TYR A 190 12.09 -12.62 -3.51
C TYR A 190 13.33 -13.40 -3.94
N ASP A 191 14.10 -13.98 -3.01
CA ASP A 191 15.26 -14.81 -3.34
C ASP A 191 14.84 -16.01 -4.19
N GLU A 192 13.85 -16.77 -3.73
CA GLU A 192 13.36 -17.96 -4.45
C GLU A 192 12.71 -17.62 -5.81
N CYS A 193 11.96 -16.52 -5.86
CA CYS A 193 11.33 -16.10 -7.10
C CYS A 193 12.34 -15.48 -8.08
N GLY A 194 13.29 -14.70 -7.59
CA GLY A 194 14.35 -14.09 -8.40
C GLY A 194 15.27 -15.14 -9.02
N GLU A 195 15.71 -16.14 -8.24
CA GLU A 195 16.52 -17.26 -8.73
C GLU A 195 15.81 -18.01 -9.87
N LYS A 196 14.52 -18.29 -9.70
CA LYS A 196 13.71 -19.03 -10.68
C LYS A 196 13.09 -18.14 -11.77
N LYS A 197 13.28 -16.83 -11.70
CA LYS A 197 12.64 -15.82 -12.58
C LYS A 197 11.12 -15.92 -12.60
N ALA A 198 10.52 -16.38 -11.50
CA ALA A 198 9.08 -16.53 -11.36
C ALA A 198 8.43 -15.20 -10.96
N THR A 199 7.24 -14.93 -11.46
CA THR A 199 6.45 -13.73 -11.15
C THR A 199 5.40 -13.98 -10.08
N THR A 200 5.22 -15.25 -9.72
CA THR A 200 4.19 -15.71 -8.79
C THR A 200 4.69 -16.86 -7.93
N PHE A 201 4.10 -16.97 -6.73
CA PHE A 201 4.33 -18.10 -5.83
C PHE A 201 3.03 -18.60 -5.22
N ILE A 202 3.07 -19.85 -4.73
CA ILE A 202 2.00 -20.46 -3.96
C ILE A 202 2.53 -20.82 -2.58
N ILE A 203 1.86 -20.39 -1.54
CA ILE A 203 2.16 -20.78 -0.16
C ILE A 203 1.10 -21.74 0.34
N HIS A 204 1.50 -22.89 0.89
CA HIS A 204 0.58 -23.89 1.41
C HIS A 204 -0.34 -23.30 2.48
N ARG A 205 -1.60 -23.75 2.53
CA ARG A 205 -2.64 -23.23 3.43
C ARG A 205 -2.18 -23.12 4.88
N ASN A 206 -1.48 -24.14 5.41
CA ASN A 206 -1.03 -24.12 6.80
C ASN A 206 -0.03 -22.98 7.06
N LEU A 207 0.90 -22.74 6.14
CA LEU A 207 1.84 -21.62 6.23
C LEU A 207 1.13 -20.27 6.00
N ALA A 208 0.20 -20.21 5.04
CA ALA A 208 -0.59 -19.01 4.79
C ALA A 208 -1.42 -18.63 6.03
N ASN A 209 -1.95 -19.61 6.76
CA ASN A 209 -2.67 -19.34 8.01
C ASN A 209 -1.72 -18.94 9.15
N LYS A 210 -0.55 -19.61 9.28
CA LYS A 210 0.47 -19.23 10.27
C LYS A 210 0.93 -17.79 10.07
N PHE A 211 1.20 -17.40 8.83
CA PHE A 211 1.73 -16.09 8.46
C PHE A 211 0.67 -15.14 7.90
N ALA A 212 -0.61 -15.32 8.27
CA ALA A 212 -1.70 -14.53 7.70
C ALA A 212 -1.47 -13.03 7.84
N LYS A 213 -1.17 -12.56 9.05
CA LYS A 213 -0.95 -11.13 9.29
C LYS A 213 0.31 -10.58 8.61
N PRO A 214 1.49 -11.20 8.65
CA PRO A 214 2.62 -10.79 7.81
C PRO A 214 2.31 -10.70 6.33
N LEU A 215 1.59 -11.67 5.75
CA LEU A 215 1.21 -11.64 4.33
C LEU A 215 0.22 -10.51 4.03
N GLU A 216 -0.73 -10.21 4.94
CA GLU A 216 -1.62 -9.06 4.83
C GLU A 216 -0.84 -7.73 4.86
N ILE A 217 0.16 -7.60 5.73
CA ILE A 217 1.04 -6.41 5.80
C ILE A 217 1.84 -6.26 4.52
N LEU A 218 2.43 -7.34 4.00
CA LEU A 218 3.17 -7.31 2.73
C LEU A 218 2.26 -6.97 1.54
N GLU A 219 1.00 -7.43 1.53
CA GLU A 219 0.03 -7.05 0.51
C GLU A 219 -0.35 -5.57 0.63
N TYR A 220 -0.59 -5.08 1.83
CA TYR A 220 -0.85 -3.66 2.10
C TYR A 220 0.32 -2.76 1.64
N ALA A 221 1.56 -3.17 1.90
CA ALA A 221 2.76 -2.47 1.47
C ALA A 221 3.05 -2.58 -0.05
N GLY A 222 2.29 -3.39 -0.79
CA GLY A 222 2.50 -3.59 -2.24
C GLY A 222 3.70 -4.45 -2.59
N PHE A 223 4.17 -5.29 -1.66
CA PHE A 223 5.24 -6.27 -1.90
C PHE A 223 4.72 -7.50 -2.64
N ILE A 224 3.53 -7.92 -2.28
CA ILE A 224 2.83 -9.05 -2.89
C ILE A 224 1.39 -8.66 -3.22
N SER A 225 0.73 -9.46 -4.03
CA SER A 225 -0.71 -9.28 -4.30
C SER A 225 -1.38 -10.63 -4.46
N LYS A 226 -2.40 -10.89 -3.65
CA LYS A 226 -3.19 -12.12 -3.70
C LYS A 226 -3.89 -12.25 -5.05
N ARG A 227 -3.74 -13.43 -5.68
CA ARG A 227 -4.35 -13.75 -6.99
C ARG A 227 -5.45 -14.77 -6.86
N GLU A 228 -5.18 -15.86 -6.14
CA GLU A 228 -6.13 -16.96 -5.95
C GLU A 228 -6.10 -17.40 -4.49
N ALA A 229 -7.26 -17.45 -3.88
CA ALA A 229 -7.38 -17.85 -2.48
C ALA A 229 -7.09 -19.36 -2.26
N SER A 230 -7.30 -20.19 -3.29
CA SER A 230 -7.13 -21.64 -3.16
C SER A 230 -6.75 -22.27 -4.50
N ARG A 231 -5.48 -22.63 -4.66
CA ARG A 231 -4.93 -23.33 -5.83
C ARG A 231 -4.32 -24.66 -5.44
N GLY A 232 -4.46 -25.67 -6.27
CA GLY A 232 -3.81 -26.98 -6.10
C GLY A 232 -2.28 -26.87 -6.21
N MET A 233 -1.55 -27.62 -5.40
CA MET A 233 -0.09 -27.65 -5.39
C MET A 233 0.44 -28.97 -5.93
N LYS A 234 1.60 -28.95 -6.62
CA LYS A 234 2.22 -30.15 -7.21
C LYS A 234 2.59 -31.21 -6.16
N LYS A 235 3.06 -30.78 -4.99
CA LYS A 235 3.43 -31.68 -3.88
C LYS A 235 2.22 -32.10 -3.02
N GLY A 236 1.01 -31.86 -3.51
CA GLY A 236 -0.24 -32.13 -2.80
C GLY A 236 -0.72 -30.96 -1.93
N GLY A 237 -1.99 -31.00 -1.57
CA GLY A 237 -2.64 -29.93 -0.81
C GLY A 237 -3.06 -28.72 -1.67
N ARG A 238 -3.45 -27.68 -0.98
CA ARG A 238 -3.87 -26.40 -1.58
C ARG A 238 -3.17 -25.24 -0.90
N GLY A 239 -2.93 -24.17 -1.65
CA GLY A 239 -2.29 -22.98 -1.15
C GLY A 239 -2.91 -21.72 -1.73
N THR A 240 -2.53 -20.57 -1.18
CA THR A 240 -2.86 -19.25 -1.70
C THR A 240 -1.79 -18.83 -2.70
N ARG A 241 -2.22 -18.36 -3.87
CA ARG A 241 -1.34 -17.85 -4.92
C ARG A 241 -1.22 -16.34 -4.81
N PHE A 242 0.02 -15.85 -4.88
CA PHE A 242 0.35 -14.43 -4.90
C PHE A 242 1.22 -14.10 -6.11
N ALA A 243 1.10 -12.86 -6.60
CA ALA A 243 2.11 -12.24 -7.45
C ALA A 243 3.07 -11.42 -6.60
N ILE A 244 4.29 -11.23 -7.10
CA ILE A 244 5.35 -10.46 -6.44
C ILE A 244 5.56 -9.11 -7.11
N ASN A 245 6.06 -8.16 -6.34
CA ASN A 245 6.55 -6.88 -6.85
C ASN A 245 7.85 -7.10 -7.64
N LEU A 246 7.83 -6.75 -8.93
CA LEU A 246 8.97 -6.99 -9.81
C LEU A 246 10.14 -6.03 -9.57
N CYS A 247 9.87 -4.86 -8.96
CA CYS A 247 10.93 -3.91 -8.60
C CYS A 247 11.89 -4.56 -7.59
N ASN A 248 11.36 -5.11 -6.50
CA ASN A 248 12.14 -5.76 -5.46
C ASN A 248 12.74 -7.10 -5.94
N THR A 249 12.03 -7.81 -6.81
CA THR A 249 12.54 -9.07 -7.37
C THR A 249 13.76 -8.87 -8.26
N LEU A 250 13.84 -7.75 -8.98
CA LEU A 250 14.96 -7.48 -9.89
C LEU A 250 16.31 -7.42 -9.17
N GLU A 251 16.34 -6.99 -7.92
CA GLU A 251 17.55 -6.99 -7.09
C GLU A 251 18.12 -8.40 -6.84
N LYS A 252 17.22 -9.40 -6.85
CA LYS A 252 17.56 -10.82 -6.58
C LYS A 252 17.86 -11.61 -7.86
N VAL A 253 17.64 -11.01 -9.03
CA VAL A 253 17.98 -11.63 -10.31
C VAL A 253 19.47 -11.51 -10.59
N THR A 254 20.11 -12.59 -11.04
CA THR A 254 21.52 -12.59 -11.42
C THR A 254 21.85 -11.47 -12.41
N GLY A 255 22.82 -10.63 -12.05
CA GLY A 255 23.24 -9.47 -12.84
C GLY A 255 22.40 -8.21 -12.60
N THR A 256 21.39 -8.26 -11.75
CA THR A 256 20.60 -7.10 -11.27
C THR A 256 20.15 -6.17 -12.41
N ARG A 257 19.71 -6.75 -13.51
CA ARG A 257 19.26 -5.99 -14.69
C ARG A 257 18.13 -6.67 -15.44
N LEU A 258 17.30 -5.86 -16.07
CA LEU A 258 16.22 -6.30 -16.93
C LEU A 258 16.75 -6.70 -18.31
N THR A 259 16.89 -8.01 -18.56
CA THR A 259 17.21 -8.53 -19.90
C THR A 259 15.96 -8.62 -20.77
N ARG A 260 16.11 -8.81 -22.09
CA ARG A 260 14.97 -9.00 -23.01
C ARG A 260 14.19 -10.27 -22.67
N GLU A 261 14.87 -11.33 -22.29
CA GLU A 261 14.25 -12.60 -21.87
C GLU A 261 13.41 -12.40 -20.60
N LEU A 262 13.97 -11.72 -19.60
CA LEU A 262 13.28 -11.45 -18.35
C LEU A 262 12.08 -10.52 -18.55
N TYR A 263 12.23 -9.48 -19.39
CA TYR A 263 11.13 -8.60 -19.78
C TYR A 263 9.98 -9.39 -20.42
N ASN A 264 10.31 -10.29 -21.38
CA ASN A 264 9.30 -11.11 -22.04
C ASN A 264 8.67 -12.12 -21.09
N GLU A 265 9.46 -12.75 -20.22
CA GLU A 265 8.95 -13.68 -19.21
C GLU A 265 8.00 -12.99 -18.23
N TRP A 266 8.34 -11.80 -17.75
CA TRP A 266 7.46 -11.07 -16.85
C TRP A 266 6.19 -10.58 -17.52
N LYS A 267 6.26 -10.24 -18.82
CA LYS A 267 5.09 -9.81 -19.57
C LYS A 267 4.15 -10.98 -19.90
N ASN A 268 4.70 -12.14 -20.21
CA ASN A 268 3.97 -13.37 -20.53
C ASN A 268 4.60 -14.56 -19.78
N PRO A 269 4.26 -14.75 -18.51
CA PRO A 269 4.91 -15.75 -17.66
C PRO A 269 4.75 -17.16 -18.20
N THR A 270 5.87 -17.85 -18.44
CA THR A 270 5.95 -19.27 -18.79
C THR A 270 6.54 -20.09 -17.64
N VAL A 271 7.31 -19.46 -16.75
CA VAL A 271 7.87 -20.07 -15.56
C VAL A 271 6.75 -20.41 -14.56
N GLU A 272 6.82 -21.61 -14.03
CA GLU A 272 5.85 -22.08 -13.05
C GLU A 272 5.96 -21.32 -11.71
N ASP A 273 4.83 -21.30 -10.98
CA ASP A 273 4.78 -20.72 -9.64
C ASP A 273 5.83 -21.37 -8.71
N VAL A 274 6.58 -20.56 -7.98
CA VAL A 274 7.37 -21.07 -6.84
C VAL A 274 6.42 -21.63 -5.78
N GLN A 275 6.71 -22.82 -5.25
CA GLN A 275 5.79 -23.49 -4.31
C GLN A 275 6.44 -23.72 -2.95
N PHE A 276 5.91 -23.07 -1.93
CA PHE A 276 6.26 -23.27 -0.54
C PHE A 276 5.32 -24.28 0.11
N SER A 277 5.79 -25.52 0.28
CA SER A 277 5.02 -26.62 0.89
C SER A 277 4.83 -26.41 2.40
N ALA A 278 3.92 -27.18 3.02
CA ALA A 278 3.64 -27.10 4.46
C ALA A 278 4.89 -27.22 5.35
N ASN A 279 5.85 -28.04 4.93
CA ASN A 279 7.10 -28.30 5.66
C ASN A 279 8.30 -27.61 4.98
N SER A 280 8.08 -26.45 4.36
CA SER A 280 9.16 -25.68 3.74
C SER A 280 10.16 -25.24 4.81
N VAL A 281 11.41 -25.66 4.66
CA VAL A 281 12.51 -25.29 5.57
C VAL A 281 12.78 -23.79 5.59
N PHE A 282 12.49 -23.08 4.51
CA PHE A 282 12.68 -21.63 4.40
C PHE A 282 11.93 -20.82 5.47
N PHE A 283 10.79 -21.35 5.94
CA PHE A 283 9.96 -20.67 6.95
C PHE A 283 10.08 -21.30 8.34
N SER A 284 10.93 -22.29 8.52
CA SER A 284 11.06 -23.01 9.81
C SER A 284 11.63 -22.14 10.93
N GLU A 285 12.53 -21.22 10.57
CA GLU A 285 13.22 -20.34 11.51
C GLU A 285 12.51 -19.02 11.76
N ILE A 286 11.38 -18.77 11.03
CA ILE A 286 10.62 -17.53 11.23
C ILE A 286 9.73 -17.69 12.46
N ASP A 287 10.07 -16.95 13.48
CA ASP A 287 9.26 -16.80 14.68
C ASP A 287 8.28 -15.62 14.53
N LEU A 288 7.10 -15.77 15.11
CA LEU A 288 6.09 -14.72 15.18
C LEU A 288 6.01 -14.27 16.63
N PRO A 289 6.51 -13.07 16.95
CA PRO A 289 6.39 -12.53 18.28
C PRO A 289 4.92 -12.37 18.68
N PRO A 290 4.62 -12.48 20.00
CA PRO A 290 3.26 -12.27 20.50
C PRO A 290 2.80 -10.84 20.21
N ILE A 291 1.52 -10.71 19.88
CA ILE A 291 0.88 -9.42 19.65
C ILE A 291 0.26 -8.97 20.98
N ASP A 292 0.69 -7.81 21.46
CA ASP A 292 0.09 -7.16 22.61
C ASP A 292 -1.06 -6.25 22.13
N VAL A 293 -2.29 -6.68 22.40
CA VAL A 293 -3.51 -5.96 21.93
C VAL A 293 -3.71 -4.64 22.69
N ASP A 294 -3.13 -4.52 23.88
CA ASP A 294 -3.23 -3.33 24.74
C ASP A 294 -2.10 -2.32 24.45
N ARG A 295 -1.20 -2.63 23.52
CA ARG A 295 -0.11 -1.73 23.12
C ARG A 295 -0.65 -0.45 22.49
N ASN A 296 -0.24 0.69 23.01
CA ASN A 296 -0.53 2.00 22.41
C ASN A 296 -0.03 2.06 20.95
N ILE A 297 -0.66 2.91 20.15
CA ILE A 297 -0.25 3.14 18.76
C ILE A 297 1.22 3.60 18.76
N GLY A 298 2.12 2.79 18.19
CA GLY A 298 3.56 3.02 18.26
C GLY A 298 4.00 4.40 17.76
N ILE A 299 3.25 4.97 16.79
CA ILE A 299 3.49 6.32 16.25
C ILE A 299 3.45 7.40 17.35
N LEU A 300 2.63 7.25 18.38
CA LEU A 300 2.49 8.23 19.46
C LEU A 300 3.75 8.31 20.34
N GLU A 301 4.53 7.25 20.41
CA GLU A 301 5.78 7.18 21.18
C GLU A 301 7.00 7.70 20.39
N LEU A 302 6.86 7.96 19.10
CA LEU A 302 7.95 8.43 18.27
C LEU A 302 8.27 9.91 18.48
N ASP A 303 9.55 10.26 18.24
CA ASP A 303 9.99 11.67 18.17
C ASP A 303 9.24 12.41 17.05
N ILE A 304 8.88 13.67 17.32
CA ILE A 304 8.17 14.53 16.38
C ILE A 304 8.95 14.80 15.08
N ASP A 305 10.24 14.48 15.01
CA ASP A 305 11.01 14.52 13.76
C ASP A 305 10.44 13.59 12.69
N LYS A 306 9.70 12.55 13.08
CA LYS A 306 8.96 11.69 12.15
C LYS A 306 7.83 12.43 11.42
N LEU A 307 7.39 13.57 11.92
CA LEU A 307 6.43 14.46 11.27
C LEU A 307 7.09 15.41 10.26
N LYS A 308 8.41 15.32 10.08
CA LYS A 308 9.17 16.15 9.14
C LYS A 308 8.74 15.88 7.70
N LYS A 309 8.67 16.94 6.92
CA LYS A 309 8.42 16.85 5.48
C LYS A 309 9.51 16.00 4.80
N SER A 310 9.09 14.96 4.10
CA SER A 310 9.95 14.05 3.33
C SER A 310 9.32 13.74 1.97
N ASN A 311 10.04 12.99 1.12
CA ASN A 311 9.50 12.51 -0.15
C ASN A 311 8.31 11.55 0.05
N VAL A 312 8.31 10.80 1.15
CA VAL A 312 7.23 9.88 1.51
C VAL A 312 6.11 10.59 2.27
N PHE A 313 6.46 11.66 3.01
CA PHE A 313 5.51 12.49 3.75
C PHE A 313 5.61 13.98 3.32
N PRO A 314 5.16 14.32 2.10
CA PRO A 314 5.33 15.65 1.51
C PRO A 314 4.55 16.75 2.24
N TYR A 315 3.59 16.38 3.06
CA TYR A 315 2.75 17.27 3.87
C TYR A 315 3.27 17.50 5.28
N GLY A 316 4.41 16.93 5.66
CA GLY A 316 5.01 17.05 6.98
C GLY A 316 5.35 18.49 7.41
N LEU A 317 5.85 18.61 8.63
CA LEU A 317 6.27 19.88 9.23
C LEU A 317 7.67 20.27 8.75
N THR A 318 7.94 21.58 8.71
CA THR A 318 9.28 22.13 8.43
C THR A 318 10.17 22.03 9.67
N ASP A 319 11.50 22.01 9.47
CA ASP A 319 12.48 21.98 10.56
C ASP A 319 12.29 23.09 11.59
N ASP A 320 12.03 24.33 11.13
CA ASP A 320 11.75 25.47 12.01
C ASP A 320 10.55 25.23 12.94
N LYS A 321 9.47 24.64 12.43
CA LYS A 321 8.29 24.30 13.23
C LYS A 321 8.57 23.20 14.25
N LEU A 322 9.28 22.15 13.81
CA LEU A 322 9.66 21.05 14.70
C LEU A 322 10.58 21.53 15.82
N GLN A 323 11.55 22.37 15.51
CA GLN A 323 12.45 22.93 16.50
C GLN A 323 11.68 23.75 17.55
N ARG A 324 10.76 24.63 17.13
CA ARG A 324 9.92 25.44 18.04
C ARG A 324 9.07 24.55 18.95
N LEU A 325 8.48 23.52 18.42
CA LEU A 325 7.70 22.54 19.21
C LEU A 325 8.59 21.85 20.24
N LYS A 326 9.80 21.41 19.89
CA LYS A 326 10.77 20.81 20.81
C LYS A 326 11.22 21.76 21.91
N GLU A 327 11.48 23.03 21.58
CA GLU A 327 11.85 24.08 22.55
C GLU A 327 10.75 24.33 23.59
N HIS A 328 9.47 24.05 23.23
CA HIS A 328 8.31 24.16 24.13
C HIS A 328 7.92 22.83 24.78
N GLY A 329 8.79 21.81 24.70
CA GLY A 329 8.63 20.55 25.43
C GLY A 329 7.94 19.44 24.66
N TYR A 330 7.44 19.67 23.44
CA TYR A 330 6.83 18.63 22.63
C TYR A 330 7.90 17.78 21.93
N LYS A 331 8.15 16.59 22.42
CA LYS A 331 9.16 15.68 21.87
C LYS A 331 8.58 14.47 21.17
N LYS A 332 7.39 14.02 21.61
CA LYS A 332 6.69 12.86 21.05
C LYS A 332 5.46 13.27 20.26
N VAL A 333 5.10 12.46 19.26
CA VAL A 333 3.88 12.66 18.45
C VAL A 333 2.63 12.64 19.34
N GLY A 334 2.58 11.78 20.35
CA GLY A 334 1.49 11.69 21.32
C GLY A 334 1.27 12.99 22.07
N GLU A 335 2.34 13.65 22.51
CA GLU A 335 2.27 14.94 23.22
C GLU A 335 1.63 16.04 22.34
N LEU A 336 1.91 16.02 21.04
CA LEU A 336 1.25 16.93 20.09
C LEU A 336 -0.20 16.56 19.81
N ALA A 337 -0.53 15.26 19.85
CA ALA A 337 -1.89 14.79 19.66
C ALA A 337 -2.80 15.23 20.81
N GLU A 338 -2.28 15.24 22.05
CA GLU A 338 -2.98 15.63 23.25
C GLU A 338 -3.01 17.16 23.49
N ALA A 339 -2.04 17.90 22.90
CA ALA A 339 -1.94 19.34 23.09
C ALA A 339 -3.22 20.06 22.65
N THR A 340 -3.72 21.00 23.43
CA THR A 340 -4.86 21.85 23.03
C THR A 340 -4.43 22.91 22.02
N GLU A 341 -5.38 23.44 21.22
CA GLU A 341 -5.08 24.55 20.31
C GLU A 341 -4.55 25.78 21.05
N GLY A 342 -5.03 26.04 22.26
CA GLY A 342 -4.57 27.15 23.10
C GLY A 342 -3.08 27.01 23.44
N GLN A 343 -2.67 25.82 23.91
CA GLN A 343 -1.27 25.55 24.23
C GLN A 343 -0.35 25.70 23.01
N LEU A 344 -0.78 25.23 21.84
CA LEU A 344 0.02 25.38 20.62
C LEU A 344 0.13 26.84 20.17
N LYS A 345 -0.90 27.68 20.40
CA LYS A 345 -0.90 29.12 20.07
C LYS A 345 0.00 29.95 20.99
N GLU A 346 0.33 29.48 22.18
CA GLU A 346 1.28 30.13 23.08
C GLU A 346 2.72 30.10 22.54
N ILE A 347 3.00 29.22 21.58
CA ILE A 347 4.31 29.09 20.96
C ILE A 347 4.53 30.22 19.94
N TYR A 348 5.65 30.93 20.09
CA TYR A 348 6.00 32.05 19.20
C TYR A 348 5.97 31.66 17.72
N MET A 349 5.28 32.46 16.90
CA MET A 349 5.04 32.23 15.45
C MET A 349 4.17 31.01 15.12
N ILE A 350 3.44 30.43 16.07
CA ILE A 350 2.42 29.42 15.81
C ILE A 350 1.03 30.07 15.95
N GLY A 351 0.49 30.55 14.82
CA GLY A 351 -0.89 31.09 14.74
C GLY A 351 -1.87 30.03 14.24
N ASP A 352 -3.15 30.41 14.12
CA ASP A 352 -4.28 29.53 13.77
C ASP A 352 -4.00 28.58 12.58
N LYS A 353 -3.47 29.12 11.48
CA LYS A 353 -3.14 28.32 10.28
C LYS A 353 -2.06 27.28 10.54
N THR A 354 -1.09 27.63 11.42
CA THR A 354 -0.02 26.69 11.78
C THR A 354 -0.53 25.61 12.71
N VAL A 355 -1.40 25.95 13.66
CA VAL A 355 -2.07 24.98 14.54
C VAL A 355 -2.90 24.00 13.72
N GLN A 356 -3.72 24.48 12.79
CA GLN A 356 -4.47 23.61 11.88
C GLN A 356 -3.55 22.69 11.08
N ARG A 357 -2.41 23.21 10.62
CA ARG A 357 -1.41 22.41 9.91
C ARG A 357 -0.79 21.35 10.79
N ILE A 358 -0.40 21.68 12.03
CA ILE A 358 0.15 20.72 12.99
C ILE A 358 -0.88 19.62 13.26
N ARG A 359 -2.13 19.98 13.53
CA ARG A 359 -3.24 19.02 13.75
C ARG A 359 -3.39 18.09 12.55
N SER A 360 -3.52 18.63 11.36
CA SER A 360 -3.66 17.82 10.14
C SER A 360 -2.49 16.87 9.92
N VAL A 361 -1.26 17.31 10.21
CA VAL A 361 -0.06 16.49 10.07
C VAL A 361 -0.02 15.37 11.12
N VAL A 362 -0.37 15.68 12.37
CA VAL A 362 -0.47 14.68 13.44
C VAL A 362 -1.57 13.68 13.13
N GLU A 363 -2.75 14.15 12.77
CA GLU A 363 -3.87 13.29 12.33
C GLU A 363 -3.44 12.39 11.17
N GLN A 364 -2.84 12.96 10.12
CA GLN A 364 -2.34 12.16 9.00
C GLN A 364 -1.32 11.10 9.47
N ALA A 365 -0.36 11.46 10.32
CA ALA A 365 0.61 10.50 10.83
C ALA A 365 -0.03 9.40 11.68
N ILE A 366 -1.11 9.71 12.39
CA ILE A 366 -1.87 8.74 13.17
C ILE A 366 -2.80 7.92 12.27
N TRP A 367 -3.39 8.52 11.23
CA TRP A 367 -4.44 7.90 10.41
C TRP A 367 -3.94 7.34 9.06
N MET A 368 -2.76 7.69 8.59
CA MET A 368 -2.11 7.16 7.38
C MET A 368 -1.05 6.14 7.72
#